data_3cafc14d94a393302d7540386cdc8b4b
#
_entry.id   3cafc14d94a393302d7540386cdc8b4b
#
_cell.length_a   1.000
_cell.length_b   1.000
_cell.length_c   1.000
_cell.angle_alpha   90.00
_cell.angle_beta   90.00
_cell.angle_gamma   90.00
#
_symmetry.space_group_name_H-M   'P 1'
#
loop_
_entity.id
_entity.type
_entity.pdbx_description
1 polymer ?
#
loop_
_entity_poly.entity_id
_entity_poly.type
_entity_poly.pdbx_seq_one_letter_code
_entity_poly.pdbx_strand_id
1 'polypeptide(L)'
;LLSRQLTYVWRRHMVSILGRTDAEVSSRGREDTGPDLYPLIRSLGFVDIVSFTQRAQGMTKAALTHMLEDFENTARDVITSRGARVVKTIGDAVMYISDDLLIAADVVTALVDELQKGPDAIRVRASLVEGRVISRSGDVFGPTVNLASRLVDAAEPGGIRLDEATAMAILHSPQAGRYRVGQCHEVVAKGLGQIVPWSLERTSPTRP
;
A
#
# COMPACT_ATOMS: atom_id res chain seq x y z
N LEU A 1 -5.02 2.14 -26.94
CA LEU A 1 -4.26 3.41 -26.81
C LEU A 1 -4.83 4.33 -25.73
N LEU A 2 -6.15 4.45 -25.57
CA LEU A 2 -6.81 5.31 -24.56
C LEU A 2 -6.56 4.87 -23.10
N SER A 3 -6.50 3.57 -22.83
CA SER A 3 -6.31 3.05 -21.47
C SER A 3 -4.93 3.37 -20.89
N ARG A 4 -3.86 3.26 -21.70
CA ARG A 4 -2.49 3.62 -21.28
C ARG A 4 -2.34 5.10 -20.95
N GLN A 5 -3.00 5.96 -21.71
CA GLN A 5 -2.96 7.40 -21.49
C GLN A 5 -3.74 7.81 -20.24
N LEU A 6 -4.88 7.18 -19.98
CA LEU A 6 -5.68 7.43 -18.77
C LEU A 6 -4.95 7.01 -17.48
N THR A 7 -4.37 5.82 -17.45
CA THR A 7 -3.60 5.34 -16.27
C THR A 7 -2.35 6.19 -16.06
N TYR A 8 -1.66 6.58 -17.14
CA TYR A 8 -0.48 7.44 -17.06
C TYR A 8 -0.83 8.86 -16.62
N VAL A 9 -1.87 9.44 -17.18
CA VAL A 9 -2.37 10.79 -16.83
C VAL A 9 -2.88 10.81 -15.39
N TRP A 10 -3.58 9.76 -14.95
CA TRP A 10 -4.08 9.64 -13.58
C TRP A 10 -2.96 9.49 -12.56
N ARG A 11 -1.98 8.59 -12.81
CA ARG A 11 -0.78 8.47 -11.97
C ARG A 11 0.01 9.78 -11.91
N ARG A 12 0.16 10.47 -13.03
CA ARG A 12 0.85 11.76 -13.11
C ARG A 12 0.06 12.88 -12.39
N HIS A 13 -1.26 12.85 -12.48
CA HIS A 13 -2.14 13.83 -11.80
C HIS A 13 -2.13 13.63 -10.29
N MET A 14 -2.18 12.38 -9.82
CA MET A 14 -2.04 12.03 -8.40
C MET A 14 -0.68 12.42 -7.85
N VAL A 15 0.41 12.13 -8.55
CA VAL A 15 1.77 12.56 -8.15
C VAL A 15 1.90 14.09 -8.13
N SER A 16 1.25 14.80 -9.06
CA SER A 16 1.24 16.27 -9.09
C SER A 16 0.41 16.88 -7.96
N ILE A 17 -0.74 16.27 -7.62
CA ILE A 17 -1.58 16.71 -6.49
C ILE A 17 -0.85 16.43 -5.18
N LEU A 18 -0.24 15.25 -5.02
CA LEU A 18 0.52 14.88 -3.81
C LEU A 18 1.76 15.76 -3.65
N GLY A 19 2.49 16.05 -4.74
CA GLY A 19 3.67 16.93 -4.69
C GLY A 19 3.32 18.40 -4.38
N ARG A 20 2.15 18.90 -4.80
CA ARG A 20 1.68 20.25 -4.45
C ARG A 20 1.24 20.33 -2.99
N THR A 21 0.56 19.30 -2.46
CA THR A 21 0.18 19.24 -1.04
C THR A 21 1.39 19.14 -0.13
N ASP A 22 2.45 18.42 -0.52
CA ASP A 22 3.70 18.36 0.26
C ASP A 22 4.42 19.72 0.30
N ALA A 23 4.46 20.45 -0.82
CA ALA A 23 5.02 21.80 -0.89
C ALA A 23 4.16 22.81 -0.13
N GLU A 24 2.82 22.70 -0.20
CA GLU A 24 1.91 23.60 0.54
C GLU A 24 1.89 23.31 2.04
N VAL A 25 1.96 22.06 2.47
CA VAL A 25 2.05 21.68 3.90
C VAL A 25 3.41 22.07 4.47
N SER A 26 4.50 21.93 3.71
CA SER A 26 5.84 22.35 4.14
C SER A 26 6.00 23.88 4.17
N SER A 27 5.30 24.64 3.32
CA SER A 27 5.37 26.10 3.27
C SER A 27 4.42 26.82 4.26
N ARG A 28 3.37 26.15 4.72
CA ARG A 28 2.41 26.67 5.71
C ARG A 28 2.71 26.22 7.15
N GLY A 29 3.96 26.02 7.47
CA GLY A 29 4.34 25.87 8.87
C GLY A 29 4.00 27.12 9.63
N ARG A 30 2.85 27.13 10.32
CA ARG A 30 2.57 27.73 11.62
C ARG A 30 1.20 28.37 11.89
N GLU A 31 0.33 28.61 10.93
CA GLU A 31 -0.91 29.34 11.22
C GLU A 31 -2.13 28.81 10.42
N ASP A 32 -2.57 27.59 10.68
CA ASP A 32 -4.00 27.23 10.49
C ASP A 32 -4.30 25.87 11.14
N THR A 33 -4.46 25.89 12.45
CA THR A 33 -4.96 24.73 13.22
C THR A 33 -6.48 24.74 13.20
N GLY A 34 -7.07 24.39 12.07
CA GLY A 34 -8.47 24.00 12.02
C GLY A 34 -8.66 22.64 12.73
N PRO A 35 -9.81 22.35 13.33
CA PRO A 35 -10.06 21.15 14.15
C PRO A 35 -9.92 19.81 13.41
N ASP A 36 -9.74 19.80 12.08
CA ASP A 36 -9.65 18.60 11.25
C ASP A 36 -8.22 18.21 10.82
N LEU A 37 -7.18 18.88 11.30
CA LEU A 37 -5.80 18.75 10.81
C LEU A 37 -4.80 18.22 11.85
N TYR A 38 -5.26 17.41 12.82
CA TYR A 38 -4.30 16.76 13.72
C TYR A 38 -3.57 15.62 12.99
N PRO A 39 -2.22 15.63 12.96
CA PRO A 39 -1.46 14.54 12.42
C PRO A 39 -1.68 13.30 13.30
N LEU A 40 -2.27 12.26 12.72
CA LEU A 40 -2.49 10.99 13.38
C LEU A 40 -1.37 10.03 12.98
N ILE A 41 -0.89 9.23 13.93
CA ILE A 41 -0.03 8.10 13.58
C ILE A 41 -0.95 6.97 13.13
N ARG A 42 -0.69 6.44 11.93
CA ARG A 42 -1.48 5.37 11.32
C ARG A 42 -0.56 4.43 10.55
N SER A 43 -0.99 3.19 10.46
CA SER A 43 -0.37 2.19 9.59
C SER A 43 -1.18 2.07 8.31
N LEU A 44 -0.55 2.28 7.18
CA LEU A 44 -1.21 2.25 5.87
C LEU A 44 -0.34 1.56 4.82
N GLY A 45 -0.96 1.10 3.76
CA GLY A 45 -0.24 0.48 2.66
C GLY A 45 -1.07 0.41 1.39
N PHE A 46 -0.40 -0.06 0.36
CA PHE A 46 -0.96 -0.32 -0.95
C PHE A 46 -0.82 -1.80 -1.29
N VAL A 47 -1.79 -2.32 -2.03
CA VAL A 47 -1.73 -3.61 -2.71
C VAL A 47 -2.03 -3.36 -4.18
N ASP A 48 -1.13 -3.74 -5.08
CA ASP A 48 -1.17 -3.41 -6.50
C ASP A 48 -1.04 -4.69 -7.34
N ILE A 49 -1.83 -4.81 -8.41
CA ILE A 49 -1.80 -5.97 -9.30
C ILE A 49 -0.55 -5.90 -10.19
N VAL A 50 0.25 -6.96 -10.16
CA VAL A 50 1.47 -7.05 -10.97
C VAL A 50 1.16 -7.14 -12.46
N SER A 51 1.81 -6.30 -13.25
CA SER A 51 1.71 -6.28 -14.72
C SER A 51 0.26 -6.12 -15.24
N PHE A 52 -0.57 -5.40 -14.49
CA PHE A 52 -1.98 -5.18 -14.86
C PHE A 52 -2.16 -4.71 -16.30
N THR A 53 -1.37 -3.75 -16.77
CA THR A 53 -1.48 -3.21 -18.15
C THR A 53 -1.23 -4.28 -19.21
N GLN A 54 -0.30 -5.22 -18.97
CA GLN A 54 -0.05 -6.34 -19.91
C GLN A 54 -1.20 -7.35 -19.87
N ARG A 55 -1.70 -7.70 -18.69
CA ARG A 55 -2.85 -8.62 -18.54
C ARG A 55 -4.09 -8.06 -19.20
N ALA A 56 -4.39 -6.80 -18.98
CA ALA A 56 -5.54 -6.11 -19.58
C ALA A 56 -5.55 -6.09 -21.11
N GLN A 57 -4.37 -6.10 -21.77
CA GLN A 57 -4.28 -6.11 -23.23
C GLN A 57 -4.77 -7.42 -23.88
N GLY A 58 -4.70 -8.54 -23.14
CA GLY A 58 -5.15 -9.86 -23.64
C GLY A 58 -6.56 -10.24 -23.20
N MET A 59 -7.24 -9.41 -22.42
CA MET A 59 -8.55 -9.72 -21.83
C MET A 59 -9.70 -9.00 -22.56
N THR A 60 -10.87 -9.64 -22.59
CA THR A 60 -12.11 -8.94 -22.96
C THR A 60 -12.49 -7.92 -21.88
N LYS A 61 -13.28 -6.92 -22.23
CA LYS A 61 -13.76 -5.93 -21.26
C LYS A 61 -14.51 -6.57 -20.09
N ALA A 62 -15.32 -7.58 -20.34
CA ALA A 62 -16.07 -8.31 -19.30
C ALA A 62 -15.12 -9.07 -18.36
N ALA A 63 -14.13 -9.79 -18.89
CA ALA A 63 -13.16 -10.52 -18.08
C ALA A 63 -12.30 -9.58 -17.22
N LEU A 64 -11.91 -8.43 -17.77
CA LEU A 64 -11.17 -7.40 -17.04
C LEU A 64 -12.00 -6.81 -15.89
N THR A 65 -13.27 -6.49 -16.16
CA THR A 65 -14.19 -5.98 -15.12
C THR A 65 -14.34 -7.01 -14.00
N HIS A 66 -14.61 -8.28 -14.34
CA HIS A 66 -14.76 -9.34 -13.35
C HIS A 66 -13.50 -9.52 -12.48
N MET A 67 -12.31 -9.53 -13.10
CA MET A 67 -11.04 -9.64 -12.36
C MET A 67 -10.84 -8.48 -11.39
N LEU A 68 -11.19 -7.25 -11.77
CA LEU A 68 -11.09 -6.08 -10.89
C LEU A 68 -12.11 -6.14 -9.75
N GLU A 69 -13.35 -6.54 -10.04
CA GLU A 69 -14.40 -6.72 -9.02
C GLU A 69 -14.01 -7.80 -8.01
N ASP A 70 -13.48 -8.92 -8.45
CA ASP A 70 -13.00 -9.99 -7.57
C ASP A 70 -11.83 -9.53 -6.70
N PHE A 71 -10.87 -8.80 -7.29
CA PHE A 71 -9.76 -8.20 -6.57
C PHE A 71 -10.24 -7.22 -5.49
N GLU A 72 -11.12 -6.30 -5.85
CA GLU A 72 -11.66 -5.30 -4.92
C GLU A 72 -12.48 -5.92 -3.80
N ASN A 73 -13.33 -6.90 -4.12
CA ASN A 73 -14.15 -7.61 -3.14
C ASN A 73 -13.28 -8.40 -2.16
N THR A 74 -12.34 -9.19 -2.67
CA THR A 74 -11.38 -9.94 -1.84
C THR A 74 -10.57 -8.99 -0.95
N ALA A 75 -10.07 -7.90 -1.51
CA ALA A 75 -9.32 -6.92 -0.73
C ALA A 75 -10.19 -6.29 0.38
N ARG A 76 -11.42 -5.89 0.06
CA ARG A 76 -12.36 -5.33 1.04
C ARG A 76 -12.66 -6.31 2.17
N ASP A 77 -12.96 -7.56 1.84
CA ASP A 77 -13.31 -8.59 2.82
C ASP A 77 -12.14 -8.90 3.76
N VAL A 78 -10.94 -9.06 3.21
CA VAL A 78 -9.72 -9.32 4.00
C VAL A 78 -9.39 -8.15 4.92
N ILE A 79 -9.46 -6.92 4.41
CA ILE A 79 -9.14 -5.70 5.16
C ILE A 79 -10.15 -5.50 6.30
N THR A 80 -11.45 -5.54 5.99
CA THR A 80 -12.50 -5.21 6.98
C THR A 80 -12.68 -6.30 8.02
N SER A 81 -12.56 -7.57 7.65
CA SER A 81 -12.66 -8.69 8.62
C SER A 81 -11.55 -8.69 9.66
N ARG A 82 -10.44 -8.00 9.40
CA ARG A 82 -9.29 -7.86 10.33
C ARG A 82 -9.28 -6.54 11.09
N GLY A 83 -10.31 -5.71 10.94
CA GLY A 83 -10.44 -4.45 11.68
C GLY A 83 -9.68 -3.27 11.07
N ALA A 84 -9.20 -3.39 9.84
CA ALA A 84 -8.67 -2.27 9.07
C ALA A 84 -9.75 -1.68 8.13
N ARG A 85 -9.43 -0.62 7.41
CA ARG A 85 -10.34 0.08 6.54
C ARG A 85 -9.74 0.30 5.14
N VAL A 86 -10.53 0.05 4.10
CA VAL A 86 -10.21 0.50 2.75
C VAL A 86 -10.36 2.02 2.69
N VAL A 87 -9.32 2.71 2.26
CA VAL A 87 -9.37 4.17 2.02
C VAL A 87 -9.97 4.43 0.65
N LYS A 88 -9.38 3.82 -0.37
CA LYS A 88 -9.82 3.96 -1.77
C LYS A 88 -9.20 2.89 -2.66
N THR A 89 -9.82 2.69 -3.81
CA THR A 89 -9.27 1.94 -4.93
C THR A 89 -8.74 2.92 -5.98
N ILE A 90 -7.59 2.64 -6.57
CA ILE A 90 -6.93 3.51 -7.55
C ILE A 90 -6.51 2.64 -8.74
N GLY A 91 -7.44 2.44 -9.69
CA GLY A 91 -7.20 1.55 -10.83
C GLY A 91 -7.02 0.10 -10.39
N ASP A 92 -5.81 -0.40 -10.48
CA ASP A 92 -5.39 -1.76 -10.12
C ASP A 92 -4.78 -1.86 -8.69
N ALA A 93 -4.92 -0.81 -7.88
CA ALA A 93 -4.39 -0.78 -6.52
C ALA A 93 -5.47 -0.46 -5.49
N VAL A 94 -5.36 -1.06 -4.31
CA VAL A 94 -6.16 -0.75 -3.12
C VAL A 94 -5.28 -0.14 -2.06
N MET A 95 -5.71 0.99 -1.51
CA MET A 95 -5.12 1.63 -0.35
C MET A 95 -5.92 1.29 0.90
N TYR A 96 -5.23 0.80 1.92
CA TYR A 96 -5.84 0.48 3.23
C TYR A 96 -5.15 1.24 4.37
N ILE A 97 -5.83 1.35 5.50
CA ILE A 97 -5.34 2.01 6.72
C ILE A 97 -5.83 1.27 7.97
N SER A 98 -5.00 1.27 9.00
CA SER A 98 -5.31 0.73 10.33
C SER A 98 -4.79 1.68 11.42
N ASP A 99 -5.42 1.63 12.57
CA ASP A 99 -4.98 2.32 13.78
C ASP A 99 -3.87 1.55 14.52
N ASP A 100 -3.68 0.27 14.18
CA ASP A 100 -2.71 -0.65 14.79
C ASP A 100 -1.79 -1.25 13.73
N LEU A 101 -0.46 -1.22 14.00
CA LEU A 101 0.55 -1.73 13.09
C LEU A 101 0.46 -3.24 12.87
N LEU A 102 0.18 -4.00 13.93
CA LEU A 102 0.13 -5.47 13.83
C LEU A 102 -1.14 -5.94 13.12
N ILE A 103 -2.24 -5.22 13.26
CA ILE A 103 -3.44 -5.43 12.45
C ILE A 103 -3.11 -5.15 10.98
N ALA A 104 -2.42 -4.05 10.68
CA ALA A 104 -2.01 -3.72 9.30
C ALA A 104 -1.06 -4.77 8.71
N ALA A 105 -0.12 -5.30 9.50
CA ALA A 105 0.79 -6.37 9.08
C ALA A 105 0.03 -7.69 8.84
N ASP A 106 -0.95 -8.03 9.67
CA ASP A 106 -1.82 -9.19 9.45
C ASP A 106 -2.67 -9.04 8.18
N VAL A 107 -3.21 -7.86 7.95
CA VAL A 107 -3.98 -7.52 6.74
C VAL A 107 -3.15 -7.69 5.49
N VAL A 108 -1.97 -7.06 5.41
CA VAL A 108 -1.18 -7.08 4.18
C VAL A 108 -0.64 -8.47 3.84
N THR A 109 -0.20 -9.21 4.84
CA THR A 109 0.25 -10.60 4.63
C THR A 109 -0.90 -11.50 4.19
N ALA A 110 -2.07 -11.36 4.82
CA ALA A 110 -3.25 -12.12 4.43
C ALA A 110 -3.78 -11.76 3.04
N LEU A 111 -3.71 -10.49 2.64
CA LEU A 111 -4.08 -10.05 1.28
C LEU A 111 -3.19 -10.70 0.21
N VAL A 112 -1.88 -10.66 0.41
CA VAL A 112 -0.93 -11.29 -0.52
C VAL A 112 -1.18 -12.79 -0.59
N ASP A 113 -1.37 -13.45 0.55
CA ASP A 113 -1.65 -14.88 0.61
C ASP A 113 -2.97 -15.23 -0.09
N GLU A 114 -4.05 -14.48 0.18
CA GLU A 114 -5.39 -14.81 -0.34
C GLU A 114 -5.49 -14.59 -1.85
N LEU A 115 -5.00 -13.47 -2.35
CA LEU A 115 -5.04 -13.11 -3.77
C LEU A 115 -4.17 -14.03 -4.64
N GLN A 116 -3.19 -14.71 -4.06
CA GLN A 116 -2.33 -15.65 -4.79
C GLN A 116 -2.81 -17.11 -4.72
N LYS A 117 -3.97 -17.39 -4.10
CA LYS A 117 -4.54 -18.72 -4.01
C LYS A 117 -5.45 -19.07 -5.20
N GLY A 118 -5.51 -20.35 -5.50
CA GLY A 118 -6.48 -20.91 -6.43
C GLY A 118 -6.14 -20.74 -7.92
N PRO A 119 -7.05 -21.17 -8.80
CA PRO A 119 -6.83 -21.15 -10.25
C PRO A 119 -6.86 -19.73 -10.83
N ASP A 120 -7.59 -18.80 -10.19
CA ASP A 120 -7.72 -17.41 -10.60
C ASP A 120 -6.75 -16.49 -9.86
N ALA A 121 -5.64 -17.00 -9.36
CA ALA A 121 -4.65 -16.30 -8.58
C ALA A 121 -4.19 -14.98 -9.25
N ILE A 122 -4.31 -13.89 -8.51
CA ILE A 122 -3.85 -12.57 -8.93
C ILE A 122 -2.51 -12.29 -8.25
N ARG A 123 -1.44 -12.17 -9.04
CA ARG A 123 -0.15 -11.77 -8.47
C ARG A 123 -0.19 -10.29 -8.10
N VAL A 124 0.07 -10.01 -6.83
CA VAL A 124 0.10 -8.67 -6.28
C VAL A 124 1.46 -8.35 -5.67
N ARG A 125 1.72 -7.09 -5.46
CA ARG A 125 2.82 -6.55 -4.68
C ARG A 125 2.23 -5.57 -3.66
N ALA A 126 2.87 -5.41 -2.53
CA ALA A 126 2.31 -4.64 -1.43
C ALA A 126 3.34 -3.79 -0.69
N SER A 127 2.84 -2.82 0.05
CA SER A 127 3.63 -2.03 1.01
C SER A 127 2.88 -1.86 2.32
N LEU A 128 3.64 -1.56 3.39
CA LEU A 128 3.12 -1.17 4.69
C LEU A 128 4.07 -0.15 5.32
N VAL A 129 3.55 0.97 5.75
CA VAL A 129 4.29 2.04 6.44
C VAL A 129 3.47 2.55 7.61
N GLU A 130 4.11 2.72 8.76
CA GLU A 130 3.53 3.43 9.90
C GLU A 130 4.09 4.84 9.97
N GLY A 131 3.23 5.84 10.12
CA GLY A 131 3.70 7.21 10.24
C GLY A 131 2.57 8.23 10.34
N ARG A 132 2.97 9.50 10.32
CA ARG A 132 2.03 10.61 10.42
C ARG A 132 1.25 10.81 9.13
N VAL A 133 -0.07 10.90 9.25
CA VAL A 133 -0.99 11.18 8.15
C VAL A 133 -1.94 12.31 8.53
N ILE A 134 -2.44 13.00 7.53
CA ILE A 134 -3.53 13.96 7.64
C ILE A 134 -4.76 13.29 7.06
N SER A 135 -5.84 13.19 7.85
CA SER A 135 -7.12 12.70 7.39
C SER A 135 -8.03 13.85 7.04
N ARG A 136 -8.62 13.84 5.84
CA ARG A 136 -9.58 14.84 5.39
C ARG A 136 -10.62 14.19 4.47
N SER A 137 -11.91 14.41 4.79
CA SER A 137 -13.03 13.93 3.96
C SER A 137 -12.98 12.43 3.64
N GLY A 138 -12.53 11.61 4.61
CA GLY A 138 -12.42 10.16 4.45
C GLY A 138 -11.17 9.68 3.71
N ASP A 139 -10.38 10.58 3.14
CA ASP A 139 -9.07 10.30 2.52
C ASP A 139 -7.92 10.60 3.48
N VAL A 140 -6.71 10.13 3.14
CA VAL A 140 -5.49 10.36 3.91
C VAL A 140 -4.36 10.87 3.02
N PHE A 141 -3.56 11.77 3.58
CA PHE A 141 -2.50 12.50 2.88
C PHE A 141 -1.23 12.57 3.73
N GLY A 142 -0.11 12.83 3.08
CA GLY A 142 1.16 13.12 3.75
C GLY A 142 2.34 12.30 3.25
N PRO A 143 3.55 12.57 3.76
CA PRO A 143 4.77 11.88 3.36
C PRO A 143 4.70 10.35 3.51
N THR A 144 4.01 9.86 4.55
CA THR A 144 3.79 8.43 4.79
C THR A 144 3.05 7.75 3.62
N VAL A 145 2.03 8.42 3.06
CA VAL A 145 1.28 7.91 1.89
C VAL A 145 2.19 7.85 0.66
N ASN A 146 3.00 8.90 0.45
CA ASN A 146 3.96 8.95 -0.65
C ASN A 146 5.00 7.84 -0.54
N LEU A 147 5.56 7.63 0.67
CA LEU A 147 6.53 6.58 0.92
C LEU A 147 5.93 5.20 0.65
N ALA A 148 4.74 4.90 1.17
CA ALA A 148 4.06 3.63 0.94
C ALA A 148 3.80 3.38 -0.56
N SER A 149 3.41 4.41 -1.34
CA SER A 149 3.21 4.27 -2.77
C SER A 149 4.51 4.00 -3.55
N ARG A 150 5.66 4.46 -3.06
CA ARG A 150 6.97 4.17 -3.67
C ARG A 150 7.50 2.80 -3.30
N LEU A 151 7.23 2.37 -2.08
CA LEU A 151 7.61 1.05 -1.62
C LEU A 151 6.84 -0.06 -2.35
N VAL A 152 5.56 0.14 -2.66
CA VAL A 152 4.83 -0.83 -3.48
C VAL A 152 5.38 -0.92 -4.91
N ASP A 153 5.82 0.20 -5.49
CA ASP A 153 6.48 0.20 -6.80
C ASP A 153 7.80 -0.58 -6.80
N ALA A 154 8.52 -0.56 -5.67
CA ALA A 154 9.79 -1.27 -5.48
C ALA A 154 9.62 -2.74 -5.06
N ALA A 155 8.39 -3.20 -4.81
CA ALA A 155 8.14 -4.57 -4.41
C ALA A 155 8.14 -5.53 -5.59
N GLU A 156 8.76 -6.69 -5.40
CA GLU A 156 8.65 -7.81 -6.33
C GLU A 156 7.26 -8.45 -6.30
N PRO A 157 6.88 -9.17 -7.34
CA PRO A 157 5.63 -9.94 -7.34
C PRO A 157 5.53 -10.89 -6.15
N GLY A 158 4.50 -10.74 -5.34
CA GLY A 158 4.30 -11.48 -4.08
C GLY A 158 5.01 -10.85 -2.88
N GLY A 159 5.82 -9.82 -3.10
CA GLY A 159 6.57 -9.16 -2.03
C GLY A 159 5.79 -8.06 -1.32
N ILE A 160 6.14 -7.87 -0.05
CA ILE A 160 5.68 -6.75 0.79
C ILE A 160 6.90 -5.93 1.18
N ARG A 161 6.84 -4.60 0.99
CA ARG A 161 7.93 -3.69 1.34
C ARG A 161 7.52 -2.73 2.46
N LEU A 162 8.46 -2.54 3.39
CA LEU A 162 8.37 -1.65 4.54
C LEU A 162 9.49 -0.61 4.46
N ASP A 163 9.35 0.49 5.16
CA ASP A 163 10.48 1.33 5.56
C ASP A 163 11.14 0.78 6.84
N GLU A 164 12.32 1.27 7.15
CA GLU A 164 13.10 0.81 8.31
C GLU A 164 12.36 1.02 9.64
N ALA A 165 11.72 2.18 9.83
CA ALA A 165 11.01 2.49 11.06
C ALA A 165 9.87 1.51 11.33
N THR A 166 9.07 1.20 10.31
CA THR A 166 7.99 0.22 10.37
C THR A 166 8.53 -1.20 10.62
N ALA A 167 9.62 -1.57 9.95
CA ALA A 167 10.28 -2.87 10.13
C ALA A 167 10.75 -3.05 11.58
N MET A 168 11.43 -2.04 12.14
CA MET A 168 11.89 -2.06 13.53
C MET A 168 10.73 -2.10 14.52
N ALA A 169 9.65 -1.37 14.28
CA ALA A 169 8.46 -1.42 15.13
C ALA A 169 7.84 -2.83 15.17
N ILE A 170 7.78 -3.53 14.04
CA ILE A 170 7.30 -4.93 13.99
C ILE A 170 8.28 -5.85 14.74
N LEU A 171 9.59 -5.73 14.53
CA LEU A 171 10.61 -6.55 15.18
C LEU A 171 10.64 -6.40 16.71
N HIS A 172 10.34 -5.21 17.22
CA HIS A 172 10.27 -4.94 18.66
C HIS A 172 8.89 -5.22 19.26
N SER A 173 7.91 -5.64 18.46
CA SER A 173 6.57 -5.94 18.94
C SER A 173 6.51 -7.29 19.70
N PRO A 174 5.52 -7.47 20.59
CA PRO A 174 5.28 -8.76 21.26
C PRO A 174 4.95 -9.90 20.28
N GLN A 175 4.57 -9.59 19.04
CA GLN A 175 4.21 -10.55 18.01
C GLN A 175 5.29 -10.69 16.91
N ALA A 176 6.51 -10.22 17.15
CA ALA A 176 7.62 -10.31 16.18
C ALA A 176 7.83 -11.72 15.61
N GLY A 177 7.68 -12.76 16.42
CA GLY A 177 7.81 -14.16 16.00
C GLY A 177 6.79 -14.63 14.94
N ARG A 178 5.71 -13.88 14.72
CA ARG A 178 4.73 -14.16 13.64
C ARG A 178 5.21 -13.73 12.27
N TYR A 179 6.26 -12.92 12.20
CA TYR A 179 6.74 -12.32 10.96
C TYR A 179 8.23 -12.56 10.78
N ARG A 180 8.64 -12.76 9.54
CA ARG A 180 10.02 -12.65 9.10
C ARG A 180 10.19 -11.28 8.46
N VAL A 181 11.09 -10.48 9.02
CA VAL A 181 11.42 -9.13 8.53
C VAL A 181 12.89 -9.13 8.14
N GLY A 182 13.20 -8.67 6.94
CA GLY A 182 14.57 -8.67 6.43
C GLY A 182 14.88 -7.42 5.61
N GLN A 183 16.11 -6.93 5.70
CA GLN A 183 16.59 -5.82 4.89
C GLN A 183 16.77 -6.27 3.44
N CYS A 184 16.32 -5.46 2.48
CA CYS A 184 16.47 -5.69 1.06
C CYS A 184 17.66 -4.91 0.48
N HIS A 185 17.95 -5.14 -0.79
CA HIS A 185 18.92 -4.32 -1.51
C HIS A 185 18.40 -2.89 -1.69
N GLU A 186 19.35 -1.96 -1.76
CA GLU A 186 19.06 -0.56 -2.06
C GLU A 186 18.39 -0.42 -3.44
N VAL A 187 17.39 0.44 -3.52
CA VAL A 187 16.67 0.75 -4.76
C VAL A 187 16.53 2.26 -4.93
N VAL A 188 16.43 2.71 -6.17
CA VAL A 188 16.15 4.11 -6.47
C VAL A 188 14.63 4.30 -6.58
N ALA A 189 14.07 4.99 -5.61
CA ALA A 189 12.64 5.33 -5.59
C ALA A 189 12.42 6.74 -6.17
N LYS A 190 11.53 6.84 -7.14
CA LYS A 190 11.24 8.11 -7.84
C LYS A 190 10.76 9.19 -6.86
N GLY A 191 11.52 10.28 -6.75
CA GLY A 191 11.21 11.41 -5.87
C GLY A 191 11.66 11.25 -4.42
N LEU A 192 12.19 10.09 -4.03
CA LEU A 192 12.76 9.85 -2.69
C LEU A 192 14.27 9.57 -2.74
N GLY A 193 14.86 9.37 -3.94
CA GLY A 193 16.26 9.01 -4.08
C GLY A 193 16.52 7.53 -3.76
N GLN A 194 17.70 7.24 -3.20
CA GLN A 194 18.11 5.92 -2.76
C GLN A 194 17.42 5.57 -1.45
N ILE A 195 16.76 4.41 -1.40
CA ILE A 195 16.13 3.86 -0.21
C ILE A 195 16.51 2.40 -0.04
N VAL A 196 16.58 1.94 1.20
CA VAL A 196 16.77 0.53 1.54
C VAL A 196 15.46 0.00 2.13
N PRO A 197 14.62 -0.65 1.31
CA PRO A 197 13.36 -1.21 1.82
C PRO A 197 13.62 -2.47 2.65
N TRP A 198 12.62 -2.85 3.44
CA TRP A 198 12.60 -4.09 4.19
C TRP A 198 11.48 -4.99 3.65
N SER A 199 11.67 -6.31 3.74
CA SER A 199 10.66 -7.29 3.41
C SER A 199 9.86 -7.71 4.64
N LEU A 200 8.61 -8.08 4.42
CA LEU A 200 7.72 -8.68 5.43
C LEU A 200 7.13 -9.97 4.86
N GLU A 201 7.23 -11.04 5.63
CA GLU A 201 6.60 -12.32 5.34
C GLU A 201 5.95 -12.87 6.62
N ARG A 202 4.84 -13.58 6.47
CA ARG A 202 4.27 -14.33 7.60
C ARG A 202 5.09 -15.58 7.84
N THR A 203 5.50 -15.81 9.08
CA THR A 203 6.12 -17.08 9.47
C THR A 203 5.07 -18.18 9.38
N SER A 204 5.28 -19.17 8.51
CA SER A 204 4.42 -20.35 8.51
C SER A 204 4.54 -21.05 9.87
N PRO A 205 3.43 -21.47 10.49
CA PRO A 205 3.54 -22.29 11.69
C PRO A 205 4.34 -23.55 11.33
N THR A 206 5.44 -23.76 12.03
CA THR A 206 6.20 -25.00 11.91
C THR A 206 5.22 -26.14 12.19
N ARG A 207 4.92 -26.95 11.18
CA ARG A 207 4.12 -28.15 11.38
C ARG A 207 4.90 -29.05 12.35
N PRO A 208 4.30 -29.48 13.46
CA PRO A 208 4.93 -30.43 14.39
C PRO A 208 5.18 -31.77 13.72
#